data_573ae41c05cf36a09d0589f500c99308
#
_entry.id   573ae41c05cf36a09d0589f500c99308
#
_cell.length_a   1.000
_cell.length_b   1.000
_cell.length_c   1.000
_cell.angle_alpha   90.00
_cell.angle_beta   90.00
_cell.angle_gamma   90.00
#
_symmetry.space_group_name_H-M   'P 1'
#
loop_
_entity.id
_entity.type
_entity.pdbx_description
1 polymer ?
#
loop_
_entity_poly.entity_id
_entity_poly.type
_entity_poly.pdbx_seq_one_letter_code
_entity_poly.pdbx_strand_id
1 'polypeptide(L)'
;MPALVRGGELMSDPISLHVKLGPNFEQRYDAAFARLQKETDAEWIRLVKPYIPKRTGALVGSTDTHTVLGSGQVVQATPYAAAQYYRLPLGQGVREDGRGPHWGERCANDHREDFGSFVKKRAGEVTK
;
A
#
# COMPACT_ATOMS: atom_id res chain seq x y z
N MET A 1 5.97 2.30 3.82
CA MET A 1 4.69 2.85 3.33
C MET A 1 4.55 2.70 1.84
N PRO A 2 3.32 2.44 1.45
CA PRO A 2 3.06 2.40 0.02
C PRO A 2 3.43 3.72 -0.65
N ALA A 3 3.93 3.64 -1.84
CA ALA A 3 4.27 4.80 -2.64
C ALA A 3 3.67 4.66 -4.03
N LEU A 4 3.39 5.79 -4.65
CA LEU A 4 2.82 5.88 -5.98
C LEU A 4 3.93 6.28 -6.95
N VAL A 5 4.04 5.56 -8.07
CA VAL A 5 5.01 5.91 -9.11
C VAL A 5 4.28 6.65 -10.23
N ARG A 6 4.79 7.84 -10.55
CA ARG A 6 4.27 8.71 -11.59
C ARG A 6 5.31 8.86 -12.68
N GLY A 7 5.08 8.24 -13.83
CA GLY A 7 6.02 8.35 -14.94
C GLY A 7 7.46 7.98 -14.56
N GLY A 8 7.64 7.09 -13.61
CA GLY A 8 8.93 6.71 -13.07
C GLY A 8 9.33 7.44 -11.79
N GLU A 9 8.60 8.48 -11.40
CA GLU A 9 8.84 9.17 -10.13
C GLU A 9 8.10 8.50 -8.99
N LEU A 10 8.76 8.39 -7.84
CA LEU A 10 8.18 7.83 -6.63
C LEU A 10 7.44 8.94 -5.87
N MET A 11 6.16 8.73 -5.62
CA MET A 11 5.33 9.67 -4.86
C MET A 11 4.94 9.03 -3.55
N SER A 12 5.30 9.67 -2.44
CA SER A 12 4.99 9.15 -1.12
C SER A 12 3.50 9.23 -0.82
N ASP A 13 2.99 8.17 -0.22
CA ASP A 13 1.65 8.14 0.35
C ASP A 13 1.62 9.04 1.58
N PRO A 14 0.53 9.83 1.81
CA PRO A 14 0.45 10.69 2.99
C PRO A 14 0.40 9.95 4.32
N ILE A 15 0.12 8.65 4.30
CA ILE A 15 0.07 7.84 5.52
C ILE A 15 1.35 7.02 5.63
N SER A 16 2.08 7.28 6.71
CA SER A 16 3.30 6.56 7.02
C SER A 16 3.07 5.64 8.20
N LEU A 17 3.34 4.34 8.01
CA LEU A 17 3.28 3.36 9.08
C LEU A 17 4.70 2.97 9.48
N HIS A 18 5.06 3.32 10.71
CA HIS A 18 6.35 2.96 11.27
C HIS A 18 6.17 1.96 12.40
N VAL A 19 6.86 0.84 12.30
CA VAL A 19 6.94 -0.14 13.37
C VAL A 19 8.30 0.06 14.02
N LYS A 20 8.31 0.66 15.22
CA LYS A 20 9.55 0.87 15.98
C LYS A 20 9.81 -0.32 16.88
N LEU A 21 10.98 -0.90 16.74
CA LEU A 21 11.42 -2.05 17.49
C LEU A 21 12.63 -1.66 18.36
N GLY A 22 12.92 -2.44 19.39
CA GLY A 22 14.05 -2.17 20.28
C GLY A 22 15.40 -2.18 19.55
N PRO A 23 16.46 -1.60 20.15
CA PRO A 23 17.74 -1.38 19.46
C PRO A 23 18.38 -2.60 18.84
N ASN A 24 18.23 -3.77 19.45
CA ASN A 24 18.82 -5.02 18.95
C ASN A 24 17.80 -5.91 18.24
N PHE A 25 16.58 -5.43 18.06
CA PHE A 25 15.50 -6.25 17.53
C PHE A 25 15.76 -6.67 16.09
N GLU A 26 16.14 -5.73 15.24
CA GLU A 26 16.41 -6.00 13.82
C GLU A 26 17.52 -7.04 13.66
N GLN A 27 18.60 -6.91 14.42
CA GLN A 27 19.71 -7.86 14.36
C GLN A 27 19.29 -9.26 14.78
N ARG A 28 18.45 -9.36 15.80
CA ARG A 28 18.00 -10.64 16.34
C ARG A 28 16.91 -11.29 15.51
N TYR A 29 16.13 -10.50 14.80
CA TYR A 29 14.93 -10.97 14.11
C TYR A 29 14.85 -10.52 12.66
N ASP A 30 16.00 -10.38 11.97
CA ASP A 30 16.05 -9.92 10.58
C ASP A 30 15.08 -10.71 9.66
N ALA A 31 15.10 -12.02 9.75
CA ALA A 31 14.24 -12.86 8.92
C ALA A 31 12.76 -12.65 9.25
N ALA A 32 12.44 -12.50 10.54
CA ALA A 32 11.07 -12.25 11.00
C ALA A 32 10.61 -10.86 10.55
N PHE A 33 11.49 -9.86 10.65
CA PHE A 33 11.21 -8.50 10.22
C PHE A 33 10.96 -8.43 8.70
N ALA A 34 11.79 -9.11 7.91
CA ALA A 34 11.62 -9.17 6.47
C ALA A 34 10.28 -9.82 6.08
N ARG A 35 9.90 -10.89 6.78
CA ARG A 35 8.62 -11.54 6.56
C ARG A 35 7.45 -10.62 6.92
N LEU A 36 7.55 -9.90 8.04
CA LEU A 36 6.54 -8.95 8.44
C LEU A 36 6.35 -7.87 7.37
N GLN A 37 7.44 -7.36 6.80
CA GLN A 37 7.35 -6.34 5.76
C GLN A 37 6.67 -6.90 4.50
N LYS A 38 7.00 -8.11 4.08
CA LYS A 38 6.33 -8.75 2.94
C LYS A 38 4.84 -8.93 3.17
N GLU A 39 4.46 -9.40 4.35
CA GLU A 39 3.05 -9.61 4.69
C GLU A 39 2.29 -8.28 4.79
N THR A 40 2.94 -7.24 5.31
CA THR A 40 2.36 -5.89 5.38
C THR A 40 2.10 -5.33 3.98
N ASP A 41 3.09 -5.44 3.10
CA ASP A 41 2.94 -4.98 1.71
C ASP A 41 1.83 -5.74 0.99
N ALA A 42 1.79 -7.06 1.15
CA ALA A 42 0.76 -7.90 0.52
C ALA A 42 -0.64 -7.54 1.03
N GLU A 43 -0.79 -7.30 2.33
CA GLU A 43 -2.07 -6.91 2.91
C GLU A 43 -2.53 -5.54 2.39
N TRP A 44 -1.61 -4.57 2.28
CA TRP A 44 -1.95 -3.27 1.72
C TRP A 44 -2.43 -3.40 0.27
N ILE A 45 -1.74 -4.20 -0.54
CA ILE A 45 -2.14 -4.46 -1.93
C ILE A 45 -3.56 -5.05 -1.97
N ARG A 46 -3.83 -6.02 -1.11
CA ARG A 46 -5.15 -6.65 -1.03
C ARG A 46 -6.25 -5.63 -0.70
N LEU A 47 -5.96 -4.73 0.23
CA LEU A 47 -6.92 -3.72 0.66
C LEU A 47 -7.14 -2.63 -0.39
N VAL A 48 -6.08 -2.22 -1.09
CA VAL A 48 -6.16 -1.08 -2.02
C VAL A 48 -6.71 -1.46 -3.40
N LYS A 49 -6.55 -2.71 -3.83
CA LYS A 49 -6.99 -3.14 -5.18
C LYS A 49 -8.45 -2.79 -5.50
N PRO A 50 -9.40 -2.99 -4.59
CA PRO A 50 -10.80 -2.63 -4.89
C PRO A 50 -11.05 -1.15 -5.08
N TYR A 51 -10.11 -0.29 -4.70
CA TYR A 51 -10.24 1.16 -4.83
C TYR A 51 -9.64 1.71 -6.13
N ILE A 52 -8.76 0.93 -6.80
CA ILE A 52 -8.06 1.35 -8.01
C ILE A 52 -9.00 1.27 -9.21
N PRO A 53 -9.05 2.30 -10.08
CA PRO A 53 -9.85 2.22 -11.30
C PRO A 53 -9.47 1.01 -12.15
N LYS A 54 -10.47 0.30 -12.66
CA LYS A 54 -10.26 -0.95 -13.37
C LYS A 54 -10.90 -0.90 -14.77
N ARG A 55 -10.44 0.02 -15.59
CA ARG A 55 -10.96 0.14 -16.95
C ARG A 55 -10.50 -1.03 -17.84
N THR A 56 -9.19 -1.30 -17.85
CA THR A 56 -8.58 -2.39 -18.61
C THR A 56 -7.89 -3.42 -17.73
N GLY A 57 -7.82 -3.15 -16.43
CA GLY A 57 -7.06 -3.98 -15.48
C GLY A 57 -5.56 -3.69 -15.46
N ALA A 58 -5.06 -2.86 -16.36
CA ALA A 58 -3.62 -2.58 -16.46
C ALA A 58 -3.08 -1.88 -15.22
N LEU A 59 -3.82 -0.88 -14.71
CA LEU A 59 -3.42 -0.14 -13.51
C LEU A 59 -3.43 -1.04 -12.27
N VAL A 60 -4.48 -1.83 -12.09
CA VAL A 60 -4.57 -2.79 -10.99
C VAL A 60 -3.44 -3.82 -11.11
N GLY A 61 -3.23 -4.37 -12.31
CA GLY A 61 -2.18 -5.35 -12.56
C GLY A 61 -0.77 -4.81 -12.35
N SER A 62 -0.54 -3.52 -12.59
CA SER A 62 0.77 -2.92 -12.39
C SER A 62 1.21 -2.97 -10.92
N THR A 63 0.27 -3.01 -9.98
CA THR A 63 0.55 -3.17 -8.56
C THR A 63 1.33 -4.46 -8.30
N ASP A 64 0.88 -5.56 -8.88
CA ASP A 64 1.55 -6.86 -8.70
C ASP A 64 2.87 -6.93 -9.48
N THR A 65 2.90 -6.37 -10.69
CA THR A 65 4.05 -6.47 -11.59
C THR A 65 5.23 -5.61 -11.13
N HIS A 66 4.96 -4.41 -10.58
CA HIS A 66 5.98 -3.42 -10.27
C HIS A 66 6.28 -3.30 -8.78
N THR A 67 5.52 -3.97 -7.92
CA THR A 67 5.77 -3.96 -6.49
C THR A 67 6.70 -5.11 -6.12
N VAL A 68 7.76 -4.78 -5.38
CA VAL A 68 8.63 -5.80 -4.77
C VAL A 68 8.17 -5.97 -3.32
N LEU A 69 7.61 -7.13 -3.00
CA LEU A 69 7.15 -7.42 -1.64
C LEU A 69 8.32 -7.42 -0.68
N GLY A 70 8.16 -6.71 0.43
CA GLY A 70 9.22 -6.54 1.42
C GLY A 70 9.97 -5.23 1.27
N SER A 71 9.72 -4.46 0.19
CA SER A 71 10.37 -3.17 -0.04
C SER A 71 9.79 -2.03 0.80
N GLY A 72 8.58 -2.20 1.32
CA GLY A 72 7.85 -1.13 2.00
C GLY A 72 7.18 -0.14 1.05
N GLN A 73 7.18 -0.44 -0.24
CA GLN A 73 6.60 0.43 -1.28
C GLN A 73 5.66 -0.38 -2.16
N VAL A 74 4.46 0.15 -2.38
CA VAL A 74 3.50 -0.39 -3.33
C VAL A 74 3.45 0.55 -4.54
N VAL A 75 3.68 0.00 -5.72
CA VAL A 75 3.95 0.77 -6.93
C VAL A 75 2.84 0.55 -7.96
N GLN A 76 2.26 1.64 -8.45
CA GLN A 76 1.39 1.64 -9.62
C GLN A 76 2.14 2.40 -10.73
N ALA A 77 2.63 1.68 -11.71
CA ALA A 77 3.64 2.19 -12.65
C ALA A 77 3.14 2.37 -14.08
N THR A 78 1.84 2.54 -14.29
CA THR A 78 1.33 2.88 -15.62
C THR A 78 1.57 4.37 -15.92
N PRO A 79 1.75 4.75 -17.20
CA PRO A 79 1.99 6.16 -17.54
C PRO A 79 0.87 7.11 -17.10
N TYR A 80 -0.35 6.60 -16.94
CA TYR A 80 -1.51 7.41 -16.57
C TYR A 80 -1.88 7.28 -15.09
N ALA A 81 -1.09 6.59 -14.28
CA ALA A 81 -1.43 6.33 -12.86
C ALA A 81 -1.64 7.64 -12.08
N ALA A 82 -0.70 8.57 -12.18
CA ALA A 82 -0.80 9.84 -11.45
C ALA A 82 -1.97 10.70 -11.95
N ALA A 83 -2.20 10.74 -13.26
CA ALA A 83 -3.31 11.48 -13.84
C ALA A 83 -4.65 10.95 -13.33
N GLN A 84 -4.82 9.63 -13.24
CA GLN A 84 -6.02 9.02 -12.70
C GLN A 84 -6.17 9.27 -11.20
N TYR A 85 -5.07 9.21 -10.46
CA TYR A 85 -5.08 9.42 -9.02
C TYR A 85 -5.52 10.84 -8.65
N TYR A 86 -4.97 11.83 -9.34
CA TYR A 86 -5.20 13.25 -9.02
C TYR A 86 -6.25 13.91 -9.91
N ARG A 87 -7.02 13.12 -10.65
CA ARG A 87 -8.01 13.62 -11.62
C ARG A 87 -9.03 14.57 -11.00
N LEU A 88 -9.49 14.27 -9.81
CA LEU A 88 -10.48 15.04 -9.07
C LEU A 88 -10.07 15.15 -7.60
N PRO A 89 -10.64 16.12 -6.86
CA PRO A 89 -10.41 16.19 -5.41
C PRO A 89 -10.81 14.92 -4.68
N LEU A 90 -10.23 14.71 -3.51
CA LEU A 90 -10.53 13.56 -2.66
C LEU A 90 -12.04 13.44 -2.41
N GLY A 91 -12.57 12.26 -2.63
CA GLY A 91 -13.98 11.96 -2.44
C GLY A 91 -14.85 12.20 -3.65
N GLN A 92 -14.32 12.81 -4.72
CA GLN A 92 -15.05 13.03 -5.95
C GLN A 92 -14.68 11.99 -7.02
N GLY A 93 -15.60 11.70 -7.93
CA GLY A 93 -15.37 10.75 -9.01
C GLY A 93 -15.34 9.30 -8.60
N VAL A 94 -15.76 8.98 -7.39
CA VAL A 94 -15.84 7.61 -6.88
C VAL A 94 -17.05 6.91 -7.53
N ARG A 95 -16.81 5.74 -8.12
CA ARG A 95 -17.86 4.95 -8.77
C ARG A 95 -18.64 4.15 -7.73
N GLU A 96 -19.75 3.57 -8.14
CA GLU A 96 -20.60 2.76 -7.26
C GLU A 96 -19.85 1.57 -6.64
N ASP A 97 -18.88 1.02 -7.36
CA ASP A 97 -18.07 -0.09 -6.87
C ASP A 97 -16.93 0.36 -5.93
N GLY A 98 -16.83 1.66 -5.64
CA GLY A 98 -15.80 2.22 -4.77
C GLY A 98 -14.49 2.59 -5.47
N ARG A 99 -14.39 2.34 -6.78
CA ARG A 99 -13.18 2.64 -7.54
C ARG A 99 -13.15 4.10 -7.98
N GLY A 100 -11.98 4.70 -8.01
CA GLY A 100 -11.85 6.09 -8.44
C GLY A 100 -10.57 6.77 -7.98
N PRO A 101 -10.49 8.12 -8.13
CA PRO A 101 -9.30 8.88 -7.73
C PRO A 101 -8.96 8.75 -6.25
N HIS A 102 -7.72 9.07 -5.90
CA HIS A 102 -7.22 9.05 -4.52
C HIS A 102 -7.44 7.70 -3.83
N TRP A 103 -7.24 6.61 -4.56
CA TRP A 103 -7.52 5.27 -4.06
C TRP A 103 -6.68 4.92 -2.82
N GLY A 104 -5.42 5.37 -2.75
CA GLY A 104 -4.57 5.12 -1.59
C GLY A 104 -5.08 5.81 -0.33
N GLU A 105 -5.41 7.10 -0.44
CA GLU A 105 -5.94 7.86 0.71
C GLU A 105 -7.29 7.33 1.18
N ARG A 106 -8.18 7.01 0.24
CA ARG A 106 -9.51 6.49 0.59
C ARG A 106 -9.40 5.12 1.26
N CYS A 107 -8.56 4.25 0.71
CA CYS A 107 -8.30 2.94 1.32
C CYS A 107 -7.71 3.10 2.72
N ALA A 108 -6.74 3.98 2.89
CA ALA A 108 -6.11 4.21 4.19
C ALA A 108 -7.10 4.75 5.21
N ASN A 109 -7.98 5.67 4.80
CA ASN A 109 -9.00 6.20 5.70
C ASN A 109 -10.01 5.14 6.14
N ASP A 110 -10.42 4.27 5.22
CA ASP A 110 -11.39 3.22 5.50
C ASP A 110 -10.82 2.07 6.35
N HIS A 111 -9.52 1.78 6.18
CA HIS A 111 -8.89 0.60 6.77
C HIS A 111 -7.80 0.93 7.79
N ARG A 112 -7.79 2.15 8.32
CA ARG A 112 -6.74 2.58 9.25
C ARG A 112 -6.64 1.67 10.48
N GLU A 113 -7.78 1.34 11.08
CA GLU A 113 -7.81 0.52 12.29
C GLU A 113 -7.50 -0.94 12.00
N ASP A 114 -8.16 -1.52 11.01
CA ASP A 114 -7.98 -2.94 10.70
C ASP A 114 -6.60 -3.22 10.11
N PHE A 115 -6.05 -2.34 9.29
CA PHE A 115 -4.68 -2.49 8.80
C PHE A 115 -3.66 -2.38 9.94
N GLY A 116 -3.83 -1.40 10.83
CA GLY A 116 -2.97 -1.25 12.01
C GLY A 116 -3.05 -2.46 12.93
N SER A 117 -4.24 -3.00 13.15
CA SER A 117 -4.43 -4.20 13.96
C SER A 117 -3.77 -5.42 13.31
N PHE A 118 -3.88 -5.56 12.00
CA PHE A 118 -3.22 -6.63 11.25
C PHE A 118 -1.70 -6.59 11.47
N VAL A 119 -1.09 -5.41 11.31
CA VAL A 119 0.37 -5.26 11.46
C VAL A 119 0.80 -5.60 12.88
N LYS A 120 0.08 -5.11 13.89
CA LYS A 120 0.38 -5.42 15.30
C LYS A 120 0.31 -6.91 15.58
N LYS A 121 -0.73 -7.56 15.10
CA LYS A 121 -0.92 -9.00 15.29
C LYS A 121 0.20 -9.80 14.63
N ARG A 122 0.55 -9.46 13.38
CA ARG A 122 1.61 -10.16 12.67
C ARG A 122 2.97 -9.90 13.28
N ALA A 123 3.23 -8.68 13.77
CA ALA A 123 4.47 -8.38 14.48
C ALA A 123 4.64 -9.25 15.71
N GLY A 124 3.57 -9.43 16.48
CA GLY A 124 3.59 -10.33 17.63
C GLY A 124 3.83 -11.79 17.27
N GLU A 125 3.26 -12.25 16.15
CA GLU A 125 3.43 -13.63 15.70
C GLU A 125 4.83 -13.93 15.18
N VAL A 126 5.43 -13.01 14.39
CA VAL A 126 6.75 -13.26 13.80
C VAL A 126 7.89 -13.10 14.79
N THR A 127 7.64 -12.48 15.94
CA THR A 127 8.66 -12.25 16.98
C THR A 127 8.58 -13.21 18.16
N LYS A 128 7.68 -14.17 18.12
CA LYS A 128 7.57 -15.20 19.17
C LYS A 128 8.73 -16.17 19.16
#